data_7cf81c0b496d82cade0a6411c8947a87
#
_entry.id   7cf81c0b496d82cade0a6411c8947a87
#
_cell.length_a   1.000
_cell.length_b   1.000
_cell.length_c   1.000
_cell.angle_alpha   90.00
_cell.angle_beta   90.00
_cell.angle_gamma   90.00
#
_symmetry.space_group_name_H-M   'P 1'
#
loop_
_entity.id
_entity.type
_entity.pdbx_description
1 polymer ?
#
loop_
_entity_poly.entity_id
_entity_poly.type
_entity_poly.pdbx_seq_one_letter_code
_entity_poly.pdbx_strand_id
1 'polypeptide(L)'
;LGVRIGDTVTNPKEFVRLAGTRATARSFDDRAGSTAQLVALQSLDLNALDHEVIFIWSTEEEVGLVGATAVADELGFTPARVHAVDTFVSSAAPVDRQNFAFTPLGQGPVARGLDSSSVTPRAIIDGLLELADGHNLPLQLGATNGGTDGTGFRDWGIPHMPIGWPLRYSHSPIELIDLRDLVVLSDLIQLIAEEW
;
A
#
# COMPACT_ATOMS: atom_id res chain seq x y z
N LEU A 1 -22.42 13.37 29.84
CA LEU A 1 -22.22 12.63 28.56
C LEU A 1 -21.88 11.16 28.80
N GLY A 2 -21.47 10.74 30.00
CA GLY A 2 -21.16 9.34 30.31
C GLY A 2 -19.86 8.78 29.72
N VAL A 3 -19.04 9.62 29.10
CA VAL A 3 -17.74 9.22 28.52
C VAL A 3 -16.75 8.86 29.64
N ARG A 4 -16.02 7.76 29.48
CA ARG A 4 -15.04 7.24 30.43
C ARG A 4 -13.67 7.13 29.80
N ILE A 5 -12.63 7.00 30.62
CA ILE A 5 -11.29 6.65 30.14
C ILE A 5 -11.34 5.25 29.48
N GLY A 6 -10.85 5.14 28.27
CA GLY A 6 -10.92 3.93 27.46
C GLY A 6 -12.06 3.91 26.42
N ASP A 7 -12.99 4.87 26.48
CA ASP A 7 -14.01 5.00 25.44
C ASP A 7 -13.39 5.54 24.15
N THR A 8 -13.74 4.95 23.03
CA THR A 8 -13.27 5.38 21.71
C THR A 8 -14.01 6.63 21.26
N VAL A 9 -13.26 7.66 20.90
CA VAL A 9 -13.79 8.88 20.28
C VAL A 9 -13.23 8.95 18.84
N THR A 10 -14.12 9.00 17.86
CA THR A 10 -13.73 9.05 16.45
C THR A 10 -14.46 10.17 15.71
N ASN A 11 -13.82 10.71 14.68
CA ASN A 11 -14.49 11.60 13.74
C ASN A 11 -15.56 10.86 12.92
N PRO A 12 -16.59 11.56 12.40
CA PRO A 12 -17.57 10.95 11.51
C PRO A 12 -16.90 10.25 10.33
N LYS A 13 -17.48 9.13 9.90
CA LYS A 13 -17.02 8.36 8.74
C LYS A 13 -17.84 8.77 7.52
N GLU A 14 -17.47 9.86 6.90
CA GLU A 14 -18.11 10.30 5.66
C GLU A 14 -17.14 10.13 4.49
N PHE A 15 -17.61 9.40 3.46
CA PHE A 15 -16.94 9.36 2.17
C PHE A 15 -17.55 10.42 1.26
N VAL A 16 -16.73 11.35 0.82
CA VAL A 16 -17.17 12.46 -0.04
C VAL A 16 -16.42 12.41 -1.37
N ARG A 17 -17.16 12.34 -2.46
CA ARG A 17 -16.59 12.55 -3.79
C ARG A 17 -16.36 14.04 -4.02
N LEU A 18 -15.15 14.35 -4.48
CA LEU A 18 -14.76 15.70 -4.86
C LEU A 18 -14.77 15.85 -6.39
N ALA A 19 -14.32 17.01 -6.87
CA ALA A 19 -14.22 17.27 -8.30
C ALA A 19 -13.30 16.23 -9.00
N GLY A 20 -13.75 15.77 -10.16
CA GLY A 20 -13.06 14.74 -10.93
C GLY A 20 -13.14 13.37 -10.28
N THR A 21 -12.01 12.70 -10.18
CA THR A 21 -11.87 11.34 -9.62
C THR A 21 -11.43 11.32 -8.17
N ARG A 22 -11.37 12.46 -7.51
CA ARG A 22 -10.88 12.56 -6.13
C ARG A 22 -11.96 12.26 -5.11
N ALA A 23 -11.51 11.74 -3.98
CA ALA A 23 -12.35 11.45 -2.84
C ALA A 23 -11.64 11.81 -1.53
N THR A 24 -12.43 12.10 -0.52
CA THR A 24 -11.96 12.34 0.84
C THR A 24 -12.77 11.54 1.84
N ALA A 25 -12.08 11.00 2.81
CA ALA A 25 -12.63 10.35 4.00
C ALA A 25 -11.53 10.27 5.04
N ARG A 26 -11.86 9.81 6.24
CA ARG A 26 -10.85 9.37 7.19
C ARG A 26 -10.50 7.90 6.95
N SER A 27 -9.30 7.51 7.34
CA SER A 27 -8.83 6.11 7.34
C SER A 27 -8.99 5.42 5.97
N PHE A 28 -8.61 6.09 4.89
CA PHE A 28 -8.22 5.40 3.67
C PHE A 28 -7.01 4.52 3.93
N ASP A 29 -6.15 4.99 4.77
CA ASP A 29 -5.08 4.28 5.42
C ASP A 29 -5.65 3.29 6.48
N ASP A 30 -5.58 1.92 6.30
CA ASP A 30 -5.28 1.26 5.02
C ASP A 30 -6.51 0.54 4.43
N ARG A 31 -7.72 1.05 4.64
CA ARG A 31 -8.94 0.44 4.06
C ARG A 31 -9.01 0.50 2.54
N ALA A 32 -8.36 1.50 1.95
CA ALA A 32 -8.33 1.61 0.50
C ALA A 32 -7.40 0.56 -0.11
N GLY A 33 -6.24 0.30 0.46
CA GLY A 33 -5.34 -0.78 0.05
C GLY A 33 -5.97 -2.15 0.27
N SER A 34 -6.60 -2.37 1.43
CA SER A 34 -7.39 -3.59 1.69
C SER A 34 -8.48 -3.82 0.64
N THR A 35 -9.14 -2.73 0.17
CA THR A 35 -10.12 -2.83 -0.91
C THR A 35 -9.47 -3.20 -2.24
N ALA A 36 -8.34 -2.60 -2.58
CA ALA A 36 -7.61 -2.93 -3.81
C ALA A 36 -7.15 -4.40 -3.81
N GLN A 37 -6.68 -4.92 -2.68
CA GLN A 37 -6.34 -6.33 -2.51
C GLN A 37 -7.55 -7.24 -2.72
N LEU A 38 -8.72 -6.91 -2.16
CA LEU A 38 -9.95 -7.70 -2.33
C LEU A 38 -10.42 -7.71 -3.78
N VAL A 39 -10.33 -6.58 -4.48
CA VAL A 39 -10.69 -6.48 -5.90
C VAL A 39 -9.72 -7.33 -6.73
N ALA A 40 -8.43 -7.22 -6.51
CA ALA A 40 -7.42 -8.05 -7.18
C ALA A 40 -7.68 -9.54 -6.95
N LEU A 41 -7.88 -9.96 -5.69
CA LEU A 41 -8.18 -11.35 -5.34
C LEU A 41 -9.43 -11.90 -6.06
N GLN A 42 -10.47 -11.09 -6.22
CA GLN A 42 -11.68 -11.47 -6.95
C GLN A 42 -11.47 -11.56 -8.47
N SER A 43 -10.47 -10.87 -8.98
CA SER A 43 -10.17 -10.80 -10.42
C SER A 43 -9.11 -11.81 -10.88
N LEU A 44 -8.44 -12.51 -9.96
CA LEU A 44 -7.40 -13.48 -10.27
C LEU A 44 -7.93 -14.62 -11.17
N ASP A 45 -7.18 -14.92 -12.22
CA ASP A 45 -7.31 -16.19 -12.93
C ASP A 45 -6.48 -17.27 -12.21
N LEU A 46 -7.16 -18.11 -11.44
CA LEU A 46 -6.50 -19.18 -10.69
C LEU A 46 -5.77 -20.20 -11.58
N ASN A 47 -6.12 -20.26 -12.89
CA ASN A 47 -5.44 -21.13 -13.83
C ASN A 47 -4.13 -20.50 -14.38
N ALA A 48 -3.95 -19.20 -14.24
CA ALA A 48 -2.72 -18.51 -14.61
C ALA A 48 -1.62 -18.64 -13.55
N LEU A 49 -1.99 -19.04 -12.31
CA LEU A 49 -1.04 -19.16 -11.21
C LEU A 49 -0.18 -20.42 -11.34
N ASP A 50 1.12 -20.26 -11.42
CA ASP A 50 2.11 -21.33 -11.38
C ASP A 50 2.81 -21.45 -10.01
N HIS A 51 2.43 -20.62 -9.05
CA HIS A 51 2.96 -20.55 -7.70
C HIS A 51 1.87 -20.23 -6.67
N GLU A 52 2.19 -20.36 -5.40
CA GLU A 52 1.30 -20.03 -4.30
C GLU A 52 1.34 -18.52 -4.02
N VAL A 53 0.17 -17.90 -3.96
CA VAL A 53 -0.03 -16.50 -3.59
C VAL A 53 -0.83 -16.42 -2.31
N ILE A 54 -0.34 -15.69 -1.32
CA ILE A 54 -0.98 -15.53 -0.02
C ILE A 54 -1.36 -14.06 0.19
N PHE A 55 -2.65 -13.81 0.33
CA PHE A 55 -3.19 -12.51 0.71
C PHE A 55 -3.34 -12.47 2.23
N ILE A 56 -2.78 -11.45 2.86
CA ILE A 56 -2.77 -11.30 4.31
C ILE A 56 -3.39 -9.94 4.67
N TRP A 57 -4.32 -9.97 5.61
CA TRP A 57 -4.83 -8.78 6.30
C TRP A 57 -4.42 -8.90 7.76
N SER A 58 -3.33 -8.25 8.10
CA SER A 58 -2.77 -8.26 9.44
C SER A 58 -3.55 -7.33 10.38
N THR A 59 -3.33 -7.49 11.66
CA THR A 59 -3.89 -6.63 12.70
C THR A 59 -2.80 -5.77 13.32
N GLU A 60 -3.21 -4.64 13.94
CA GLU A 60 -2.28 -3.79 14.70
C GLU A 60 -1.09 -3.26 13.90
N GLU A 61 -1.30 -2.92 12.61
CA GLU A 61 -0.28 -2.27 11.77
C GLU A 61 0.10 -0.93 12.39
N GLU A 62 -0.86 -0.06 12.68
CA GLU A 62 -0.73 1.32 13.15
C GLU A 62 -0.08 1.47 14.55
N VAL A 63 0.10 0.36 15.25
CA VAL A 63 0.64 0.34 16.62
C VAL A 63 1.89 -0.53 16.75
N GLY A 64 2.55 -0.81 15.65
CA GLY A 64 3.86 -1.47 15.66
C GLY A 64 4.01 -2.69 14.76
N LEU A 65 3.18 -2.85 13.72
CA LEU A 65 3.27 -3.92 12.72
C LEU A 65 3.16 -5.32 13.36
N VAL A 66 2.35 -5.44 14.42
CA VAL A 66 2.35 -6.61 15.32
C VAL A 66 1.85 -7.85 14.60
N GLY A 67 0.74 -7.72 13.87
CA GLY A 67 0.13 -8.85 13.16
C GLY A 67 1.03 -9.39 12.04
N ALA A 68 1.68 -8.54 11.27
CA ALA A 68 2.59 -8.95 10.21
C ALA A 68 3.83 -9.68 10.76
N THR A 69 4.37 -9.22 11.87
CA THR A 69 5.47 -9.91 12.56
C THR A 69 5.05 -11.29 13.04
N ALA A 70 3.87 -11.41 13.64
CA ALA A 70 3.33 -12.70 14.08
C ALA A 70 3.11 -13.66 12.90
N VAL A 71 2.62 -13.16 11.76
CA VAL A 71 2.49 -13.96 10.53
C VAL A 71 3.85 -14.44 10.05
N ALA A 72 4.86 -13.57 10.00
CA ALA A 72 6.21 -13.94 9.59
C ALA A 72 6.80 -15.07 10.46
N ASP A 73 6.58 -15.02 11.77
CA ASP A 73 7.03 -16.03 12.73
C ASP A 73 6.30 -17.37 12.59
N GLU A 74 5.02 -17.35 12.25
CA GLU A 74 4.13 -18.53 12.23
C GLU A 74 4.01 -19.18 10.83
N LEU A 75 4.51 -18.53 9.77
CA LEU A 75 4.26 -18.94 8.38
C LEU A 75 4.79 -20.34 8.06
N GLY A 76 5.86 -20.78 8.72
CA GLY A 76 6.43 -22.13 8.59
C GLY A 76 7.21 -22.39 7.30
N PHE A 77 7.32 -21.41 6.41
CA PHE A 77 8.15 -21.43 5.20
C PHE A 77 8.62 -20.02 4.86
N THR A 78 9.59 -19.89 3.96
CA THR A 78 10.12 -18.60 3.52
C THR A 78 9.54 -18.25 2.17
N PRO A 79 8.69 -17.22 2.05
CA PRO A 79 8.20 -16.76 0.77
C PRO A 79 9.34 -16.18 -0.09
N ALA A 80 9.21 -16.24 -1.40
CA ALA A 80 10.19 -15.69 -2.34
C ALA A 80 10.31 -14.16 -2.22
N ARG A 81 9.18 -13.49 -1.93
CA ARG A 81 9.09 -12.04 -1.74
C ARG A 81 7.82 -11.65 -0.99
N VAL A 82 7.78 -10.42 -0.51
CA VAL A 82 6.63 -9.82 0.18
C VAL A 82 6.38 -8.43 -0.39
N HIS A 83 5.11 -8.12 -0.64
CA HIS A 83 4.63 -6.80 -1.01
C HIS A 83 3.63 -6.32 0.03
N ALA A 84 4.04 -5.42 0.90
CA ALA A 84 3.09 -4.72 1.76
C ALA A 84 2.28 -3.74 0.91
N VAL A 85 0.97 -3.74 1.06
CA VAL A 85 0.07 -2.77 0.43
C VAL A 85 -0.25 -1.71 1.47
N ASP A 86 0.22 -0.49 1.21
CA ASP A 86 0.14 0.60 2.19
C ASP A 86 0.12 1.96 1.49
N THR A 87 -0.27 3.00 2.20
CA THR A 87 -0.29 4.36 1.65
C THR A 87 1.11 4.86 1.29
N PHE A 88 1.20 5.76 0.33
CA PHE A 88 2.40 6.56 0.10
C PHE A 88 2.08 8.03 0.41
N VAL A 89 2.63 8.55 1.50
CA VAL A 89 2.40 9.94 1.92
C VAL A 89 3.07 10.87 0.93
N SER A 90 2.25 11.45 0.05
CA SER A 90 2.72 12.28 -1.05
C SER A 90 2.93 13.73 -0.62
N SER A 91 4.07 14.30 -0.96
CA SER A 91 4.36 15.73 -0.84
C SER A 91 3.83 16.57 -2.00
N ALA A 92 3.06 15.99 -2.93
CA ALA A 92 2.47 16.71 -4.07
C ALA A 92 1.28 17.60 -3.65
N ALA A 93 1.49 18.52 -2.73
CA ALA A 93 0.52 19.52 -2.30
C ALA A 93 0.94 20.92 -2.73
N PRO A 94 0.01 21.86 -2.94
CA PRO A 94 0.34 23.20 -3.45
C PRO A 94 1.29 24.02 -2.56
N VAL A 95 1.32 23.71 -1.27
CA VAL A 95 2.14 24.41 -0.28
C VAL A 95 3.42 23.67 0.10
N ASP A 96 3.55 22.42 -0.33
CA ASP A 96 4.71 21.61 -0.01
C ASP A 96 5.81 21.81 -1.06
N ARG A 97 7.06 21.66 -0.62
CA ARG A 97 8.18 21.61 -1.54
C ARG A 97 8.25 20.22 -2.17
N GLN A 98 8.53 20.18 -3.47
CA GLN A 98 8.85 18.93 -4.14
C GLN A 98 10.11 18.32 -3.51
N ASN A 99 10.02 17.04 -3.14
CA ASN A 99 11.11 16.25 -2.58
C ASN A 99 11.00 14.81 -3.10
N PHE A 100 11.74 13.89 -2.52
CA PHE A 100 11.74 12.48 -2.91
C PHE A 100 10.38 11.77 -2.71
N ALA A 101 9.48 12.32 -1.91
CA ALA A 101 8.10 11.84 -1.75
C ALA A 101 7.11 12.51 -2.71
N PHE A 102 7.59 13.14 -3.80
CA PHE A 102 6.73 13.77 -4.79
C PHE A 102 6.12 12.72 -5.73
N THR A 103 4.94 12.25 -5.37
CA THR A 103 4.12 11.30 -6.14
C THR A 103 2.73 11.89 -6.32
N PRO A 104 2.46 12.57 -7.45
CA PRO A 104 1.17 13.21 -7.70
C PRO A 104 0.01 12.21 -7.69
N LEU A 105 -1.12 12.63 -7.11
CA LEU A 105 -2.37 11.88 -7.16
C LEU A 105 -2.88 11.78 -8.61
N GLY A 106 -3.38 10.61 -8.98
CA GLY A 106 -3.94 10.34 -10.30
C GLY A 106 -2.91 10.00 -11.37
N GLN A 107 -1.70 9.66 -10.97
CA GLN A 107 -0.62 9.21 -11.83
C GLN A 107 -0.25 7.73 -11.63
N GLY A 108 -1.13 6.98 -11.00
CA GLY A 108 -0.94 5.56 -10.70
C GLY A 108 -0.38 5.27 -9.30
N PRO A 109 -0.34 4.00 -8.91
CA PRO A 109 0.24 3.53 -7.67
C PRO A 109 1.72 3.87 -7.56
N VAL A 110 2.28 3.60 -6.38
CA VAL A 110 3.67 3.91 -6.06
C VAL A 110 4.39 2.64 -5.60
N ALA A 111 5.50 2.31 -6.24
CA ALA A 111 6.49 1.40 -5.69
C ALA A 111 7.36 2.18 -4.68
N ARG A 112 7.43 1.71 -3.45
CA ARG A 112 8.20 2.36 -2.40
C ARG A 112 9.63 1.79 -2.38
N GLY A 113 10.58 2.51 -2.98
CA GLY A 113 11.98 2.08 -3.06
C GLY A 113 12.76 2.21 -1.76
N LEU A 114 12.34 3.15 -0.90
CA LEU A 114 12.98 3.46 0.38
C LEU A 114 11.96 4.05 1.35
N ASP A 115 12.02 3.59 2.59
CA ASP A 115 11.34 4.22 3.71
C ASP A 115 12.21 4.22 4.99
N SER A 116 11.62 4.55 6.15
CA SER A 116 12.38 4.60 7.42
C SER A 116 12.79 3.22 7.93
N SER A 117 12.19 2.16 7.43
CA SER A 117 12.36 0.79 7.93
C SER A 117 13.04 -0.15 6.93
N SER A 118 13.02 0.18 5.64
CA SER A 118 13.48 -0.70 4.59
C SER A 118 14.07 0.01 3.37
N VAL A 119 14.95 -0.72 2.68
CA VAL A 119 15.48 -0.35 1.36
C VAL A 119 15.18 -1.51 0.42
N THR A 120 14.38 -1.27 -0.60
CA THR A 120 14.06 -2.28 -1.61
C THR A 120 15.29 -2.57 -2.49
N PRO A 121 15.68 -3.83 -2.69
CA PRO A 121 16.74 -4.19 -3.60
C PRO A 121 16.49 -3.67 -5.02
N ARG A 122 17.52 -3.12 -5.67
CA ARG A 122 17.42 -2.52 -7.00
C ARG A 122 16.81 -3.48 -8.04
N ALA A 123 17.19 -4.75 -8.01
CA ALA A 123 16.66 -5.75 -8.94
C ALA A 123 15.14 -5.95 -8.81
N ILE A 124 14.60 -5.83 -7.60
CA ILE A 124 13.15 -5.91 -7.35
C ILE A 124 12.45 -4.66 -7.89
N ILE A 125 13.04 -3.48 -7.70
CA ILE A 125 12.50 -2.23 -8.26
C ILE A 125 12.45 -2.32 -9.78
N ASP A 126 13.55 -2.69 -10.41
CA ASP A 126 13.64 -2.76 -11.87
C ASP A 126 12.65 -3.79 -12.43
N GLY A 127 12.56 -4.98 -11.82
CA GLY A 127 11.62 -6.02 -12.24
C GLY A 127 10.17 -5.56 -12.18
N LEU A 128 9.74 -4.87 -11.12
CA LEU A 128 8.37 -4.36 -11.04
C LEU A 128 8.09 -3.24 -12.05
N LEU A 129 9.07 -2.36 -12.26
CA LEU A 129 8.92 -1.30 -13.26
C LEU A 129 8.82 -1.88 -14.68
N GLU A 130 9.62 -2.87 -15.01
CA GLU A 130 9.58 -3.58 -16.31
C GLU A 130 8.24 -4.32 -16.49
N LEU A 131 7.74 -4.99 -15.46
CA LEU A 131 6.45 -5.65 -15.48
C LEU A 131 5.32 -4.65 -15.76
N ALA A 132 5.25 -3.56 -15.00
CA ALA A 132 4.23 -2.54 -15.16
C ALA A 132 4.29 -1.87 -16.56
N ASP A 133 5.49 -1.56 -17.06
CA ASP A 133 5.69 -0.98 -18.38
C ASP A 133 5.24 -1.95 -19.50
N GLY A 134 5.57 -3.23 -19.37
CA GLY A 134 5.12 -4.27 -20.30
C GLY A 134 3.60 -4.39 -20.46
N HIS A 135 2.87 -4.02 -19.41
CA HIS A 135 1.39 -4.03 -19.40
C HIS A 135 0.77 -2.62 -19.52
N ASN A 136 1.57 -1.60 -19.79
CA ASN A 136 1.14 -0.20 -19.86
C ASN A 136 0.43 0.30 -18.60
N LEU A 137 0.78 -0.23 -17.43
CA LEU A 137 0.29 0.25 -16.15
C LEU A 137 1.14 1.43 -15.67
N PRO A 138 0.54 2.59 -15.38
CA PRO A 138 1.28 3.70 -14.80
C PRO A 138 1.75 3.32 -13.40
N LEU A 139 3.05 3.43 -13.14
CA LEU A 139 3.65 3.15 -11.84
C LEU A 139 4.66 4.24 -11.50
N GLN A 140 4.51 4.82 -10.32
CA GLN A 140 5.44 5.80 -9.78
C GLN A 140 6.47 5.10 -8.89
N LEU A 141 7.66 5.68 -8.76
CA LEU A 141 8.68 5.25 -7.82
C LEU A 141 8.98 6.39 -6.86
N GLY A 142 9.06 6.08 -5.57
CA GLY A 142 9.35 7.10 -4.58
C GLY A 142 10.01 6.57 -3.31
N ALA A 143 10.43 7.53 -2.48
CA ALA A 143 10.91 7.29 -1.14
C ALA A 143 10.12 8.16 -0.17
N THR A 144 9.82 7.66 1.02
CA THR A 144 9.03 8.37 2.02
C THR A 144 9.47 7.99 3.44
N ASN A 145 8.78 8.52 4.44
CA ASN A 145 8.96 8.14 5.84
C ASN A 145 7.97 7.02 6.22
N GLY A 146 8.09 6.52 7.45
CA GLY A 146 7.25 5.47 8.01
C GLY A 146 7.80 4.08 7.74
N GLY A 147 7.06 3.07 8.13
CA GLY A 147 7.31 1.68 7.84
C GLY A 147 6.06 1.05 7.23
N THR A 148 6.12 -0.22 6.94
CA THR A 148 4.98 -1.02 6.46
C THR A 148 5.06 -2.43 7.04
N ASP A 149 4.00 -3.17 6.95
CA ASP A 149 3.91 -4.57 7.39
C ASP A 149 5.01 -5.49 6.83
N GLY A 150 5.54 -5.16 5.66
CA GLY A 150 6.68 -5.89 5.09
C GLY A 150 7.94 -5.88 5.96
N THR A 151 8.06 -4.92 6.87
CA THR A 151 9.15 -4.87 7.85
C THR A 151 9.16 -6.09 8.78
N GLY A 152 8.01 -6.67 9.07
CA GLY A 152 7.88 -7.88 9.88
C GLY A 152 8.62 -9.09 9.28
N PHE A 153 8.84 -9.10 7.97
CA PHE A 153 9.53 -10.17 7.25
C PHE A 153 11.03 -9.94 7.06
N ARG A 154 11.54 -8.78 7.48
CA ARG A 154 12.94 -8.36 7.27
C ARG A 154 13.94 -9.32 7.93
N ASP A 155 13.66 -9.76 9.13
CA ASP A 155 14.59 -10.57 9.92
C ASP A 155 14.77 -11.98 9.35
N TRP A 156 13.87 -12.36 8.44
CA TRP A 156 13.93 -13.61 7.68
C TRP A 156 14.72 -13.47 6.36
N GLY A 157 15.24 -12.29 6.07
CA GLY A 157 15.98 -12.01 4.84
C GLY A 157 15.14 -12.03 3.56
N ILE A 158 13.83 -11.91 3.68
CA ILE A 158 12.89 -11.96 2.56
C ILE A 158 12.92 -10.63 1.80
N PRO A 159 13.10 -10.62 0.47
CA PRO A 159 12.99 -9.43 -0.34
C PRO A 159 11.59 -8.81 -0.18
N HIS A 160 11.57 -7.53 0.12
CA HIS A 160 10.34 -6.81 0.35
C HIS A 160 10.32 -5.50 -0.42
N MET A 161 9.21 -5.23 -1.08
CA MET A 161 8.93 -3.95 -1.71
C MET A 161 7.48 -3.54 -1.46
N PRO A 162 7.25 -2.51 -0.66
CA PRO A 162 5.91 -1.98 -0.49
C PRO A 162 5.40 -1.36 -1.79
N ILE A 163 4.12 -1.58 -2.06
CA ILE A 163 3.36 -0.95 -3.12
C ILE A 163 2.16 -0.24 -2.51
N GLY A 164 1.71 0.83 -3.12
CA GLY A 164 0.58 1.55 -2.56
C GLY A 164 0.07 2.64 -3.48
N TRP A 165 -0.64 3.59 -2.94
CA TRP A 165 -1.19 4.72 -3.68
C TRP A 165 -0.81 6.04 -3.03
N PRO A 166 -0.64 7.12 -3.82
CA PRO A 166 -0.37 8.43 -3.26
C PRO A 166 -1.58 8.92 -2.46
N LEU A 167 -1.32 9.34 -1.22
CA LEU A 167 -2.30 9.85 -0.29
C LEU A 167 -1.82 11.18 0.29
N ARG A 168 -2.72 12.13 0.47
CA ARG A 168 -2.44 13.36 1.20
C ARG A 168 -3.14 13.35 2.54
N TYR A 169 -2.48 13.96 3.52
CA TYR A 169 -3.01 14.16 4.86
C TYR A 169 -3.24 12.84 5.61
N SER A 170 -2.33 11.87 5.42
CA SER A 170 -2.32 10.62 6.17
C SER A 170 -2.42 10.86 7.68
N HIS A 171 -3.07 9.95 8.39
CA HIS A 171 -3.32 10.01 9.82
C HIS A 171 -4.10 11.26 10.27
N SER A 172 -4.86 11.85 9.37
CA SER A 172 -5.72 13.01 9.66
C SER A 172 -7.21 12.65 9.60
N PRO A 173 -8.10 13.51 10.12
CA PRO A 173 -9.55 13.31 9.99
C PRO A 173 -10.04 13.32 8.56
N ILE A 174 -9.28 13.87 7.62
CA ILE A 174 -9.65 14.07 6.21
C ILE A 174 -8.45 13.71 5.34
N GLU A 175 -8.45 12.51 4.81
CA GLU A 175 -7.47 12.04 3.85
C GLU A 175 -7.97 12.27 2.43
N LEU A 176 -7.06 12.49 1.49
CA LEU A 176 -7.37 12.79 0.10
C LEU A 176 -6.66 11.81 -0.84
N ILE A 177 -7.43 11.18 -1.71
CA ILE A 177 -6.96 10.23 -2.72
C ILE A 177 -7.50 10.56 -4.11
N ASP A 178 -6.93 9.91 -5.13
CA ASP A 178 -7.53 9.81 -6.46
C ASP A 178 -7.92 8.35 -6.71
N LEU A 179 -9.18 8.10 -7.03
CA LEU A 179 -9.72 6.75 -7.20
C LEU A 179 -9.08 5.98 -8.36
N ARG A 180 -8.51 6.68 -9.34
CA ARG A 180 -7.79 6.03 -10.45
C ARG A 180 -6.56 5.29 -9.97
N ASP A 181 -5.86 5.84 -8.97
CA ASP A 181 -4.67 5.21 -8.41
C ASP A 181 -5.00 3.87 -7.75
N LEU A 182 -6.18 3.77 -7.12
CA LEU A 182 -6.64 2.51 -6.51
C LEU A 182 -7.07 1.47 -7.55
N VAL A 183 -7.68 1.89 -8.64
CA VAL A 183 -8.02 0.97 -9.75
C VAL A 183 -6.75 0.37 -10.31
N VAL A 184 -5.77 1.20 -10.66
CA VAL A 184 -4.48 0.71 -11.18
C VAL A 184 -3.71 -0.10 -10.12
N LEU A 185 -3.85 0.23 -8.83
CA LEU A 185 -3.24 -0.58 -7.77
C LEU A 185 -3.83 -1.99 -7.73
N SER A 186 -5.16 -2.15 -7.88
CA SER A 186 -5.77 -3.48 -7.94
C SER A 186 -5.28 -4.28 -9.15
N ASP A 187 -5.16 -3.63 -10.31
CA ASP A 187 -4.61 -4.26 -11.52
C ASP A 187 -3.13 -4.66 -11.33
N LEU A 188 -2.35 -3.81 -10.67
CA LEU A 188 -0.94 -4.10 -10.37
C LEU A 188 -0.81 -5.29 -9.39
N ILE A 189 -1.64 -5.36 -8.35
CA ILE A 189 -1.64 -6.48 -7.40
C ILE A 189 -1.99 -7.79 -8.11
N GLN A 190 -3.01 -7.78 -8.97
CA GLN A 190 -3.36 -8.93 -9.79
C GLN A 190 -2.20 -9.36 -10.67
N LEU A 191 -1.59 -8.44 -11.39
CA LEU A 191 -0.46 -8.69 -12.29
C LEU A 191 0.75 -9.27 -11.55
N ILE A 192 1.08 -8.74 -10.37
CA ILE A 192 2.14 -9.28 -9.51
C ILE A 192 1.83 -10.74 -9.12
N ALA A 193 0.57 -11.02 -8.80
CA ALA A 193 0.15 -12.35 -8.37
C ALA A 193 0.16 -13.36 -9.53
N GLU A 194 -0.10 -12.94 -10.75
CA GLU A 194 -0.21 -13.84 -11.92
C GLU A 194 1.11 -14.02 -12.68
N GLU A 195 2.01 -13.02 -12.67
CA GLU A 195 3.17 -13.04 -13.57
C GLU A 195 4.52 -12.79 -12.87
N TRP A 196 4.52 -12.52 -11.59
CA TRP A 196 5.76 -12.13 -10.88
C TRP A 196 5.88 -12.78 -9.51
#